data_201f0bc2415191f6aeb5ff4ed8d0e130
#
_entry.id   201f0bc2415191f6aeb5ff4ed8d0e130
#
_cell.length_a   1.000
_cell.length_b   1.000
_cell.length_c   1.000
_cell.angle_alpha   90.00
_cell.angle_beta   90.00
_cell.angle_gamma   90.00
#
_symmetry.space_group_name_H-M   'P 1'
#
loop_
_entity.id
_entity.type
_entity.pdbx_description
1 polymer ?
#
loop_
_entity_poly.entity_id
_entity_poly.type
_entity_poly.pdbx_seq_one_letter_code
_entity_poly.pdbx_strand_id
1 'polypeptide(L)'
;MTHSEPHPATLPPLDEPTRCLVRLAAVIGAGTERQVRAFLLEARALPPDWVEEVILQSYLFAGFPRTLNAAREWRRLSGAAAPGADPDADATVMAEEWRARGQVTCAHVYGDMYEHLRVNIAKLHPALDHWMITDGYGKVLSRGGLDLVRRELCVVAICALAAQDRQLHSHFHGALNVGATPAMVSGTLDALSDLIDDDSLRRYRLLWGHVRTAHTKLAQGKV
;
A
#
# COMPACT_ATOMS: atom_id res chain seq x y z
N MET A 1 29.93 -24.82 -31.81
CA MET A 1 30.02 -23.68 -30.87
C MET A 1 28.58 -23.16 -30.71
N THR A 2 27.91 -23.59 -29.67
CA THR A 2 26.52 -23.17 -29.33
C THR A 2 26.62 -21.88 -28.53
N HIS A 3 26.24 -20.75 -29.15
CA HIS A 3 26.06 -19.50 -28.42
C HIS A 3 24.84 -19.63 -27.50
N SER A 4 25.10 -19.79 -26.19
CA SER A 4 24.10 -19.66 -25.16
C SER A 4 23.75 -18.16 -25.05
N GLU A 5 22.54 -17.77 -25.47
CA GLU A 5 22.05 -16.43 -25.24
C GLU A 5 21.97 -16.18 -23.71
N PRO A 6 22.40 -15.00 -23.23
CA PRO A 6 22.30 -14.68 -21.82
C PRO A 6 20.82 -14.63 -21.44
N HIS A 7 20.42 -15.49 -20.51
CA HIS A 7 19.11 -15.42 -19.85
C HIS A 7 18.94 -14.00 -19.27
N PRO A 8 17.83 -13.29 -19.57
CA PRO A 8 17.63 -11.97 -18.98
C PRO A 8 17.63 -12.12 -17.45
N ALA A 9 18.55 -11.42 -16.81
CA ALA A 9 18.63 -11.36 -15.36
C ALA A 9 17.27 -10.90 -14.84
N THR A 10 16.49 -11.81 -14.25
CA THR A 10 15.24 -11.48 -13.59
C THR A 10 15.58 -10.56 -12.41
N LEU A 11 15.21 -9.28 -12.54
CA LEU A 11 15.29 -8.35 -11.42
C LEU A 11 14.57 -8.98 -10.21
N PRO A 12 15.15 -8.84 -9.00
CA PRO A 12 14.48 -9.36 -7.80
C PRO A 12 13.07 -8.76 -7.71
N PRO A 13 12.06 -9.56 -7.34
CA PRO A 13 10.66 -9.13 -7.36
C PRO A 13 10.37 -7.93 -6.45
N LEU A 14 11.08 -7.82 -5.32
CA LEU A 14 11.11 -6.65 -4.42
C LEU A 14 12.54 -6.40 -3.96
N ASP A 15 12.91 -5.13 -3.82
CA ASP A 15 14.10 -4.78 -3.06
C ASP A 15 13.85 -5.02 -1.55
N GLU A 16 14.92 -5.28 -0.79
CA GLU A 16 14.82 -5.56 0.65
C GLU A 16 14.16 -4.42 1.45
N PRO A 17 14.41 -3.12 1.19
CA PRO A 17 13.68 -2.05 1.82
C PRO A 17 12.16 -2.14 1.59
N THR A 18 11.71 -2.32 0.36
CA THR A 18 10.28 -2.47 0.05
C THR A 18 9.69 -3.73 0.68
N ARG A 19 10.42 -4.85 0.67
CA ARG A 19 10.01 -6.08 1.35
C ARG A 19 9.78 -5.85 2.85
N CYS A 20 10.68 -5.17 3.53
CA CYS A 20 10.53 -4.83 4.94
C CYS A 20 9.29 -3.94 5.17
N LEU A 21 9.07 -2.93 4.33
CA LEU A 21 7.91 -2.02 4.45
C LEU A 21 6.57 -2.75 4.28
N VAL A 22 6.42 -3.61 3.27
CA VAL A 22 5.16 -4.32 3.04
C VAL A 22 4.84 -5.29 4.19
N ARG A 23 5.86 -5.96 4.76
CA ARG A 23 5.70 -6.81 5.93
C ARG A 23 5.29 -6.00 7.17
N LEU A 24 5.96 -4.87 7.41
CA LEU A 24 5.61 -3.94 8.50
C LEU A 24 4.18 -3.43 8.35
N ALA A 25 3.80 -2.97 7.16
CA ALA A 25 2.44 -2.50 6.88
C ALA A 25 1.39 -3.58 7.18
N ALA A 26 1.61 -4.82 6.71
CA ALA A 26 0.72 -5.95 6.95
C ALA A 26 0.51 -6.19 8.45
N VAL A 27 1.59 -6.28 9.24
CA VAL A 27 1.47 -6.59 10.67
C VAL A 27 0.90 -5.41 11.48
N ILE A 28 1.14 -4.16 11.10
CA ILE A 28 0.42 -3.03 11.69
C ILE A 28 -1.07 -3.17 11.40
N GLY A 29 -1.44 -3.55 10.18
CA GLY A 29 -2.83 -3.78 9.78
C GLY A 29 -3.54 -4.85 10.60
N ALA A 30 -2.97 -6.04 10.70
CA ALA A 30 -3.68 -7.22 11.23
C ALA A 30 -2.82 -8.18 12.08
N GLY A 31 -1.52 -7.93 12.28
CA GLY A 31 -0.65 -8.76 13.10
C GLY A 31 -0.81 -8.53 14.62
N THR A 32 -0.04 -9.29 15.39
CA THR A 32 0.08 -9.13 16.85
C THR A 32 1.04 -7.99 17.22
N GLU A 33 0.91 -7.43 18.42
CA GLU A 33 1.86 -6.41 18.91
C GLU A 33 3.31 -6.92 18.93
N ARG A 34 3.52 -8.20 19.21
CA ARG A 34 4.85 -8.83 19.16
C ARG A 34 5.43 -8.81 17.74
N GLN A 35 4.61 -9.09 16.72
CA GLN A 35 5.03 -9.01 15.33
C GLN A 35 5.31 -7.57 14.93
N VAL A 36 4.44 -6.62 15.28
CA VAL A 36 4.66 -5.18 15.01
C VAL A 36 6.01 -4.75 15.58
N ARG A 37 6.32 -5.11 16.84
CA ARG A 37 7.60 -4.79 17.45
C ARG A 37 8.79 -5.43 16.72
N ALA A 38 8.69 -6.69 16.32
CA ALA A 38 9.76 -7.38 15.61
C ALA A 38 10.06 -6.71 14.25
N PHE A 39 9.03 -6.41 13.47
CA PHE A 39 9.19 -5.76 12.16
C PHE A 39 9.61 -4.28 12.26
N LEU A 40 9.22 -3.56 13.32
CA LEU A 40 9.74 -2.23 13.59
C LEU A 40 11.24 -2.26 13.94
N LEU A 41 11.72 -3.30 14.61
CA LEU A 41 13.16 -3.48 14.86
C LEU A 41 13.94 -3.68 13.56
N GLU A 42 13.43 -4.49 12.64
CA GLU A 42 14.02 -4.69 11.31
C GLU A 42 13.99 -3.37 10.51
N ALA A 43 12.87 -2.65 10.55
CA ALA A 43 12.67 -1.39 9.84
C ALA A 43 13.59 -0.24 10.32
N ARG A 44 14.30 -0.37 11.42
CA ARG A 44 15.32 0.62 11.85
C ARG A 44 16.46 0.80 10.85
N ALA A 45 16.66 -0.15 9.95
CA ALA A 45 17.65 -0.05 8.87
C ALA A 45 17.15 0.79 7.67
N LEU A 46 15.86 1.16 7.63
CA LEU A 46 15.24 1.93 6.57
C LEU A 46 15.31 3.44 6.84
N PRO A 47 15.11 4.28 5.81
CA PRO A 47 14.90 5.70 6.01
C PRO A 47 13.75 5.93 7.00
N PRO A 48 13.97 6.70 8.09
CA PRO A 48 12.93 6.92 9.10
C PRO A 48 11.62 7.44 8.53
N ASP A 49 11.68 8.35 7.55
CA ASP A 49 10.49 8.92 6.90
C ASP A 49 9.62 7.86 6.23
N TRP A 50 10.21 6.82 5.66
CA TRP A 50 9.45 5.72 5.06
C TRP A 50 8.66 4.95 6.10
N VAL A 51 9.26 4.68 7.25
CA VAL A 51 8.61 3.99 8.37
C VAL A 51 7.49 4.84 8.95
N GLU A 52 7.74 6.14 9.14
CA GLU A 52 6.72 7.11 9.58
C GLU A 52 5.52 7.12 8.64
N GLU A 53 5.75 7.20 7.34
CA GLU A 53 4.69 7.26 6.34
C GLU A 53 3.89 5.94 6.26
N VAL A 54 4.52 4.78 6.46
CA VAL A 54 3.80 3.50 6.58
C VAL A 54 2.95 3.46 7.83
N ILE A 55 3.45 3.95 8.97
CA ILE A 55 2.68 4.04 10.21
C ILE A 55 1.47 4.97 10.02
N LEU A 56 1.67 6.17 9.45
CA LEU A 56 0.59 7.12 9.17
C LEU A 56 -0.46 6.53 8.23
N GLN A 57 -0.02 5.90 7.13
CA GLN A 57 -0.91 5.27 6.17
C GLN A 57 -1.76 4.15 6.80
N SER A 58 -1.21 3.43 7.76
CA SER A 58 -1.91 2.33 8.44
C SER A 58 -3.19 2.77 9.15
N TYR A 59 -3.32 4.04 9.50
CA TYR A 59 -4.53 4.61 10.10
C TYR A 59 -5.78 4.36 9.25
N LEU A 60 -5.67 4.38 7.93
CA LEU A 60 -6.80 4.16 7.02
C LEU A 60 -7.34 2.71 7.07
N PHE A 61 -6.50 1.75 7.40
CA PHE A 61 -6.81 0.32 7.32
C PHE A 61 -6.91 -0.34 8.69
N ALA A 62 -6.18 0.16 9.67
CA ALA A 62 -6.06 -0.40 11.02
C ALA A 62 -6.75 0.44 12.11
N GLY A 63 -7.12 1.67 11.78
CA GLY A 63 -7.67 2.64 12.73
C GLY A 63 -6.64 3.18 13.73
N PHE A 64 -7.03 4.20 14.48
CA PHE A 64 -6.18 4.87 15.45
C PHE A 64 -5.53 3.94 16.50
N PRO A 65 -6.22 2.96 17.11
CA PRO A 65 -5.63 2.18 18.18
C PRO A 65 -4.35 1.48 17.76
N ARG A 66 -4.35 0.80 16.61
CA ARG A 66 -3.17 0.07 16.11
C ARG A 66 -2.09 1.02 15.63
N THR A 67 -2.47 2.07 14.91
CA THR A 67 -1.54 3.10 14.43
C THR A 67 -0.81 3.79 15.58
N LEU A 68 -1.52 4.19 16.64
CA LEU A 68 -0.93 4.81 17.82
C LEU A 68 0.03 3.86 18.55
N ASN A 69 -0.32 2.57 18.65
CA ASN A 69 0.56 1.58 19.25
C ASN A 69 1.85 1.40 18.42
N ALA A 70 1.73 1.32 17.09
CA ALA A 70 2.89 1.24 16.20
C ALA A 70 3.76 2.51 16.30
N ALA A 71 3.17 3.69 16.30
CA ALA A 71 3.89 4.96 16.44
C ALA A 71 4.63 5.06 17.79
N ARG A 72 3.96 4.68 18.89
CA ARG A 72 4.59 4.66 20.23
C ARG A 72 5.79 3.71 20.25
N GLU A 73 5.62 2.51 19.69
CA GLU A 73 6.69 1.52 19.66
C GLU A 73 7.85 1.97 18.76
N TRP A 74 7.54 2.62 17.63
CA TRP A 74 8.55 3.20 16.76
C TRP A 74 9.38 4.27 17.49
N ARG A 75 8.74 5.21 18.21
CA ARG A 75 9.47 6.20 19.05
C ARG A 75 10.40 5.53 20.04
N ARG A 76 9.92 4.49 20.72
CA ARG A 76 10.70 3.75 21.71
C ARG A 76 11.90 3.03 21.10
N LEU A 77 11.75 2.45 19.90
CA LEU A 77 12.78 1.65 19.24
C LEU A 77 13.79 2.49 18.45
N SER A 78 13.33 3.52 17.78
CA SER A 78 14.19 4.41 16.97
C SER A 78 14.93 5.43 17.84
N GLY A 79 14.37 5.80 18.98
CA GLY A 79 14.86 6.91 19.80
C GLY A 79 14.60 8.29 19.16
N ALA A 80 14.01 8.34 17.97
CA ALA A 80 13.71 9.60 17.28
C ALA A 80 12.54 10.33 17.96
N ALA A 81 12.69 11.65 18.13
CA ALA A 81 11.58 12.49 18.55
C ALA A 81 10.49 12.55 17.46
N ALA A 82 9.23 12.80 17.87
CA ALA A 82 8.20 13.14 16.92
C ALA A 82 8.52 14.46 16.20
N PRO A 83 8.10 14.65 14.94
CA PRO A 83 8.18 15.96 14.29
C PRO A 83 7.52 17.03 15.16
N GLY A 84 8.13 18.21 15.22
CA GLY A 84 7.60 19.34 16.02
C GLY A 84 6.28 19.89 15.47
N ALA A 85 6.10 19.80 14.15
CA ALA A 85 4.88 20.17 13.44
C ALA A 85 4.76 19.35 12.14
N ASP A 86 3.54 19.18 11.69
CA ASP A 86 3.24 18.63 10.38
C ASP A 86 2.30 19.63 9.67
N PRO A 87 2.80 20.42 8.70
CA PRO A 87 2.00 21.42 8.01
C PRO A 87 0.83 20.80 7.24
N ASP A 88 0.91 19.52 6.91
CA ASP A 88 -0.12 18.79 6.18
C ASP A 88 -1.23 18.26 7.11
N ALA A 89 -1.15 18.51 8.42
CA ALA A 89 -2.13 18.02 9.40
C ALA A 89 -3.26 19.03 9.70
N ASP A 90 -3.10 20.31 9.37
CA ASP A 90 -4.07 21.35 9.71
C ASP A 90 -5.23 21.40 8.72
N ALA A 91 -6.36 20.81 9.12
CA ALA A 91 -7.58 20.78 8.30
C ALA A 91 -8.14 22.16 7.98
N THR A 92 -7.88 23.19 8.80
CA THR A 92 -8.38 24.54 8.56
C THR A 92 -7.71 25.22 7.37
N VAL A 93 -6.50 24.80 7.05
CA VAL A 93 -5.69 25.31 5.94
C VAL A 93 -5.70 24.35 4.75
N MET A 94 -5.66 23.04 5.01
CA MET A 94 -5.36 22.02 4.01
C MET A 94 -6.57 21.34 3.37
N ALA A 95 -7.80 21.60 3.82
CA ALA A 95 -8.98 20.84 3.38
C ALA A 95 -9.19 20.85 1.86
N GLU A 96 -9.07 22.01 1.22
CA GLU A 96 -9.21 22.13 -0.24
C GLU A 96 -8.02 21.49 -0.98
N GLU A 97 -6.83 21.63 -0.43
CA GLU A 97 -5.62 20.99 -0.97
C GLU A 97 -5.71 19.46 -0.90
N TRP A 98 -6.14 18.90 0.24
CA TRP A 98 -6.37 17.46 0.35
C TRP A 98 -7.38 16.97 -0.67
N ARG A 99 -8.47 17.71 -0.87
CA ARG A 99 -9.48 17.37 -1.86
C ARG A 99 -8.89 17.36 -3.28
N ALA A 100 -8.15 18.38 -3.66
CA ALA A 100 -7.52 18.49 -4.98
C ALA A 100 -6.50 17.35 -5.21
N ARG A 101 -5.57 17.16 -4.28
CA ARG A 101 -4.57 16.08 -4.35
C ARG A 101 -5.23 14.70 -4.34
N GLY A 102 -6.28 14.54 -3.52
CA GLY A 102 -7.00 13.28 -3.40
C GLY A 102 -7.69 12.87 -4.70
N GLN A 103 -8.29 13.80 -5.43
CA GLN A 103 -8.85 13.53 -6.75
C GLN A 103 -7.78 13.04 -7.73
N VAL A 104 -6.64 13.71 -7.79
CA VAL A 104 -5.52 13.34 -8.66
C VAL A 104 -4.95 11.97 -8.29
N THR A 105 -4.66 11.75 -7.00
CA THR A 105 -4.06 10.50 -6.52
C THR A 105 -5.02 9.33 -6.71
N CYS A 106 -6.29 9.48 -6.36
CA CYS A 106 -7.30 8.44 -6.55
C CYS A 106 -7.51 8.11 -8.04
N ALA A 107 -7.56 9.13 -8.90
CA ALA A 107 -7.65 8.92 -10.34
C ALA A 107 -6.42 8.18 -10.90
N HIS A 108 -5.22 8.45 -10.38
CA HIS A 108 -4.02 7.72 -10.75
C HIS A 108 -4.09 6.24 -10.34
N VAL A 109 -4.54 5.96 -9.12
CA VAL A 109 -4.68 4.58 -8.60
C VAL A 109 -5.76 3.80 -9.36
N TYR A 110 -6.92 4.40 -9.65
CA TYR A 110 -8.04 3.68 -10.28
C TYR A 110 -8.11 3.80 -11.81
N GLY A 111 -7.34 4.71 -12.43
CA GLY A 111 -7.31 4.90 -13.87
C GLY A 111 -8.70 5.10 -14.45
N ASP A 112 -9.03 4.38 -15.52
CA ASP A 112 -10.33 4.46 -16.22
C ASP A 112 -11.53 4.11 -15.32
N MET A 113 -11.30 3.46 -14.18
CA MET A 113 -12.35 3.08 -13.23
C MET A 113 -12.70 4.18 -12.21
N TYR A 114 -11.97 5.31 -12.19
CA TYR A 114 -12.12 6.36 -11.18
C TYR A 114 -13.56 6.88 -11.04
N GLU A 115 -14.18 7.30 -12.13
CA GLU A 115 -15.55 7.83 -12.10
C GLU A 115 -16.57 6.77 -11.67
N HIS A 116 -16.39 5.54 -12.12
CA HIS A 116 -17.25 4.43 -11.74
C HIS A 116 -17.14 4.10 -10.24
N LEU A 117 -15.92 4.13 -9.71
CA LEU A 117 -15.66 3.98 -8.28
C LEU A 117 -16.42 5.03 -7.47
N ARG A 118 -16.26 6.33 -7.81
CA ARG A 118 -16.89 7.46 -7.13
C ARG A 118 -18.41 7.29 -7.04
N VAL A 119 -19.05 6.97 -8.16
CA VAL A 119 -20.48 6.72 -8.22
C VAL A 119 -20.89 5.54 -7.34
N ASN A 120 -20.13 4.45 -7.35
CA ASN A 120 -20.46 3.27 -6.56
C ASN A 120 -20.26 3.48 -5.05
N ILE A 121 -19.21 4.16 -4.64
CA ILE A 121 -18.99 4.48 -3.22
C ILE A 121 -20.04 5.46 -2.71
N ALA A 122 -20.40 6.49 -3.50
CA ALA A 122 -21.46 7.44 -3.13
C ALA A 122 -22.83 6.77 -2.94
N LYS A 123 -23.13 5.68 -3.71
CA LYS A 123 -24.34 4.86 -3.50
C LYS A 123 -24.35 4.11 -2.18
N LEU A 124 -23.18 3.77 -1.62
CA LEU A 124 -23.09 3.18 -0.29
C LEU A 124 -23.37 4.23 0.78
N HIS A 125 -22.68 5.35 0.70
CA HIS A 125 -22.94 6.54 1.51
C HIS A 125 -22.16 7.73 0.96
N PRO A 126 -22.76 8.94 0.75
CA PRO A 126 -22.09 10.10 0.22
C PRO A 126 -20.85 10.54 1.03
N ALA A 127 -20.91 10.41 2.36
CA ALA A 127 -19.77 10.72 3.20
C ALA A 127 -18.56 9.80 2.96
N LEU A 128 -18.78 8.52 2.62
CA LEU A 128 -17.68 7.60 2.32
C LEU A 128 -16.93 8.03 1.06
N ASP A 129 -17.64 8.46 0.02
CA ASP A 129 -17.01 9.00 -1.17
C ASP A 129 -16.19 10.26 -0.87
N HIS A 130 -16.75 11.17 -0.08
CA HIS A 130 -16.06 12.39 0.31
C HIS A 130 -14.80 12.09 1.14
N TRP A 131 -14.90 11.28 2.18
CA TRP A 131 -13.78 10.92 3.06
C TRP A 131 -12.71 10.10 2.32
N MET A 132 -13.11 9.20 1.42
CA MET A 132 -12.16 8.46 0.60
C MET A 132 -11.24 9.43 -0.17
N ILE A 133 -11.80 10.48 -0.76
CA ILE A 133 -11.02 11.47 -1.50
C ILE A 133 -10.21 12.37 -0.58
N THR A 134 -10.86 12.99 0.43
CA THR A 134 -10.19 13.99 1.27
C THR A 134 -9.23 13.37 2.28
N ASP A 135 -9.70 12.40 3.07
CA ASP A 135 -8.90 11.80 4.13
C ASP A 135 -8.02 10.66 3.60
N GLY A 136 -8.58 9.78 2.76
CA GLY A 136 -7.85 8.64 2.21
C GLY A 136 -6.76 9.08 1.25
N TYR A 137 -7.16 9.52 0.07
CA TYR A 137 -6.22 9.83 -1.01
C TYR A 137 -5.54 11.20 -0.85
N GLY A 138 -6.23 12.20 -0.31
CA GLY A 138 -5.72 13.55 -0.19
C GLY A 138 -4.81 13.76 1.02
N LYS A 139 -5.32 13.48 2.21
CA LYS A 139 -4.59 13.70 3.46
C LYS A 139 -3.47 12.68 3.69
N VAL A 140 -3.67 11.42 3.29
CA VAL A 140 -2.77 10.33 3.65
C VAL A 140 -1.97 9.80 2.46
N LEU A 141 -2.64 9.30 1.40
CA LEU A 141 -1.93 8.60 0.33
C LEU A 141 -1.19 9.52 -0.65
N SER A 142 -1.53 10.82 -0.69
CA SER A 142 -0.81 11.82 -1.50
C SER A 142 0.38 12.46 -0.79
N ARG A 143 0.66 12.11 0.48
CA ARG A 143 1.78 12.67 1.23
C ARG A 143 3.11 12.33 0.57
N GLY A 144 4.10 13.24 0.71
CA GLY A 144 5.49 12.96 0.39
C GLY A 144 6.13 11.92 1.33
N GLY A 145 7.44 11.77 1.25
CA GLY A 145 8.20 10.88 2.14
C GLY A 145 8.20 9.41 1.70
N LEU A 146 7.14 8.89 1.08
CA LEU A 146 7.07 7.56 0.49
C LEU A 146 6.38 7.66 -0.89
N ASP A 147 6.95 7.01 -1.92
CA ASP A 147 6.37 7.00 -3.26
C ASP A 147 5.08 6.18 -3.34
N LEU A 148 4.26 6.48 -4.35
CA LEU A 148 2.93 5.89 -4.48
C LEU A 148 2.97 4.39 -4.81
N VAL A 149 4.03 3.90 -5.47
CA VAL A 149 4.21 2.47 -5.75
C VAL A 149 4.36 1.70 -4.43
N ARG A 150 5.27 2.14 -3.54
CA ARG A 150 5.45 1.51 -2.22
C ARG A 150 4.22 1.65 -1.35
N ARG A 151 3.50 2.78 -1.43
CA ARG A 151 2.21 2.94 -0.73
C ARG A 151 1.20 1.90 -1.16
N GLU A 152 0.99 1.71 -2.46
CA GLU A 152 0.04 0.71 -2.97
C GLU A 152 0.45 -0.73 -2.64
N LEU A 153 1.74 -1.06 -2.71
CA LEU A 153 2.23 -2.39 -2.28
C LEU A 153 2.00 -2.62 -0.78
N CYS A 154 2.16 -1.60 0.05
CA CYS A 154 1.81 -1.66 1.48
C CYS A 154 0.29 -1.86 1.69
N VAL A 155 -0.57 -1.20 0.88
CA VAL A 155 -2.02 -1.42 0.93
C VAL A 155 -2.38 -2.84 0.53
N VAL A 156 -1.78 -3.37 -0.54
CA VAL A 156 -1.93 -4.78 -0.95
C VAL A 156 -1.59 -5.71 0.23
N ALA A 157 -0.48 -5.47 0.90
CA ALA A 157 -0.03 -6.29 2.03
C ALA A 157 -1.00 -6.22 3.22
N ILE A 158 -1.48 -5.03 3.57
CA ILE A 158 -2.48 -4.84 4.64
C ILE A 158 -3.77 -5.57 4.30
N CYS A 159 -4.29 -5.37 3.09
CA CYS A 159 -5.54 -6.00 2.66
C CYS A 159 -5.44 -7.54 2.63
N ALA A 160 -4.28 -8.08 2.23
CA ALA A 160 -4.05 -9.51 2.23
C ALA A 160 -4.07 -10.10 3.64
N LEU A 161 -3.32 -9.53 4.60
CA LEU A 161 -3.26 -10.04 5.96
C LEU A 161 -4.58 -9.80 6.74
N ALA A 162 -5.29 -8.71 6.43
CA ALA A 162 -6.59 -8.38 7.03
C ALA A 162 -7.78 -9.10 6.35
N ALA A 163 -7.54 -9.97 5.37
CA ALA A 163 -8.55 -10.71 4.61
C ALA A 163 -9.62 -9.81 3.95
N GLN A 164 -9.20 -8.68 3.39
CA GLN A 164 -10.07 -7.73 2.70
C GLN A 164 -10.05 -7.96 1.19
N ASP A 165 -10.60 -9.08 0.72
CA ASP A 165 -10.48 -9.58 -0.65
C ASP A 165 -10.89 -8.58 -1.73
N ARG A 166 -11.96 -7.79 -1.52
CA ARG A 166 -12.42 -6.80 -2.49
C ARG A 166 -11.44 -5.64 -2.64
N GLN A 167 -10.93 -5.14 -1.52
CA GLN A 167 -9.92 -4.10 -1.50
C GLN A 167 -8.61 -4.63 -2.08
N LEU A 168 -8.20 -5.84 -1.71
CA LEU A 168 -7.03 -6.50 -2.28
C LEU A 168 -7.09 -6.57 -3.81
N HIS A 169 -8.25 -7.00 -4.37
CA HIS A 169 -8.46 -7.02 -5.82
C HIS A 169 -8.28 -5.63 -6.45
N SER A 170 -8.90 -4.60 -5.85
CA SER A 170 -8.81 -3.23 -6.36
C SER A 170 -7.38 -2.69 -6.31
N HIS A 171 -6.66 -2.93 -5.21
CA HIS A 171 -5.30 -2.45 -5.04
C HIS A 171 -4.25 -3.25 -5.81
N PHE A 172 -4.53 -4.47 -6.26
CA PHE A 172 -3.71 -5.12 -7.29
C PHE A 172 -3.72 -4.32 -8.60
N HIS A 173 -4.89 -3.84 -9.03
CA HIS A 173 -4.98 -2.94 -10.19
C HIS A 173 -4.32 -1.59 -9.89
N GLY A 174 -4.57 -1.03 -8.70
CA GLY A 174 -3.98 0.24 -8.26
C GLY A 174 -2.46 0.20 -8.30
N ALA A 175 -1.84 -0.83 -7.75
CA ALA A 175 -0.39 -1.00 -7.78
C ALA A 175 0.17 -1.01 -9.22
N LEU A 176 -0.49 -1.72 -10.15
CA LEU A 176 -0.10 -1.71 -11.57
C LEU A 176 -0.28 -0.34 -12.21
N ASN A 177 -1.39 0.34 -11.95
CA ASN A 177 -1.69 1.66 -12.51
C ASN A 177 -0.68 2.73 -12.09
N VAL A 178 -0.16 2.64 -10.86
CA VAL A 178 0.86 3.58 -10.35
C VAL A 178 2.29 3.17 -10.70
N GLY A 179 2.48 2.08 -11.46
CA GLY A 179 3.76 1.69 -12.01
C GLY A 179 4.48 0.53 -11.30
N ALA A 180 3.83 -0.16 -10.36
CA ALA A 180 4.39 -1.42 -9.85
C ALA A 180 4.47 -2.46 -10.96
N THR A 181 5.57 -3.19 -11.02
CA THR A 181 5.69 -4.32 -11.95
C THR A 181 4.91 -5.53 -11.45
N PRO A 182 4.47 -6.43 -12.35
CA PRO A 182 3.86 -7.70 -11.93
C PRO A 182 4.74 -8.52 -10.97
N ALA A 183 6.06 -8.42 -11.11
CA ALA A 183 7.01 -9.09 -10.21
C ALA A 183 6.98 -8.50 -8.80
N MET A 184 6.83 -7.17 -8.66
CA MET A 184 6.72 -6.50 -7.36
C MET A 184 5.45 -6.93 -6.61
N VAL A 185 4.30 -7.01 -7.30
CA VAL A 185 3.05 -7.46 -6.69
C VAL A 185 3.13 -8.93 -6.28
N SER A 186 3.70 -9.80 -7.13
CA SER A 186 3.94 -11.20 -6.76
C SER A 186 4.88 -11.30 -5.55
N GLY A 187 5.98 -10.53 -5.56
CA GLY A 187 6.94 -10.48 -4.47
C GLY A 187 6.34 -9.96 -3.16
N THR A 188 5.33 -9.09 -3.23
CA THR A 188 4.57 -8.66 -2.04
C THR A 188 3.82 -9.82 -1.41
N LEU A 189 3.10 -10.63 -2.19
CA LEU A 189 2.43 -11.82 -1.68
C LEU A 189 3.43 -12.86 -1.14
N ASP A 190 4.56 -13.05 -1.83
CA ASP A 190 5.62 -13.97 -1.38
C ASP A 190 6.27 -13.50 -0.07
N ALA A 191 6.40 -12.18 0.13
CA ALA A 191 6.90 -11.59 1.37
C ALA A 191 6.00 -11.84 2.58
N LEU A 192 4.73 -12.23 2.37
CA LEU A 192 3.74 -12.50 3.42
C LEU A 192 3.51 -13.99 3.68
N SER A 193 4.27 -14.88 3.02
CA SER A 193 4.02 -16.33 3.04
C SER A 193 4.12 -16.98 4.43
N ASP A 194 4.85 -16.37 5.34
CA ASP A 194 4.96 -16.82 6.75
C ASP A 194 3.97 -16.11 7.69
N LEU A 195 3.16 -15.17 7.17
CA LEU A 195 2.19 -14.39 7.92
C LEU A 195 0.73 -14.76 7.57
N ILE A 196 0.51 -15.33 6.40
CA ILE A 196 -0.80 -15.71 5.88
C ILE A 196 -0.85 -17.23 5.76
N ASP A 197 -1.98 -17.84 6.08
CA ASP A 197 -2.16 -19.29 5.90
C ASP A 197 -2.11 -19.69 4.42
N ASP A 198 -1.72 -20.94 4.16
CA ASP A 198 -1.49 -21.44 2.81
C ASP A 198 -2.74 -21.39 1.90
N ASP A 199 -3.94 -21.57 2.45
CA ASP A 199 -5.18 -21.56 1.68
C ASP A 199 -5.53 -20.12 1.25
N SER A 200 -5.43 -19.17 2.15
CA SER A 200 -5.60 -17.73 1.85
C SER A 200 -4.55 -17.25 0.86
N LEU A 201 -3.29 -17.61 1.06
CA LEU A 201 -2.21 -17.21 0.15
C LEU A 201 -2.41 -17.78 -1.26
N ARG A 202 -2.84 -19.03 -1.37
CA ARG A 202 -3.18 -19.66 -2.66
C ARG A 202 -4.33 -18.94 -3.34
N ARG A 203 -5.39 -18.58 -2.60
CA ARG A 203 -6.52 -17.82 -3.09
C ARG A 203 -6.10 -16.45 -3.60
N TYR A 204 -5.24 -15.73 -2.88
CA TYR A 204 -4.73 -14.41 -3.30
C TYR A 204 -3.84 -14.50 -4.53
N ARG A 205 -3.01 -15.54 -4.66
CA ARG A 205 -2.22 -15.78 -5.88
C ARG A 205 -3.10 -16.07 -7.10
N LEU A 206 -4.21 -16.79 -6.93
CA LEU A 206 -5.20 -17.00 -8.01
C LEU A 206 -5.88 -15.67 -8.39
N LEU A 207 -6.33 -14.88 -7.41
CA LEU A 207 -6.93 -13.57 -7.63
C LEU A 207 -5.95 -12.65 -8.38
N TRP A 208 -4.71 -12.60 -7.95
CA TRP A 208 -3.64 -11.87 -8.63
C TRP A 208 -3.42 -12.37 -10.07
N GLY A 209 -3.44 -13.67 -10.30
CA GLY A 209 -3.32 -14.26 -11.63
C GLY A 209 -4.36 -13.75 -12.60
N HIS A 210 -5.62 -13.60 -12.16
CA HIS A 210 -6.69 -13.03 -12.97
C HIS A 210 -6.44 -11.54 -13.30
N VAL A 211 -6.07 -10.74 -12.31
CA VAL A 211 -5.77 -9.31 -12.50
C VAL A 211 -4.61 -9.12 -13.48
N ARG A 212 -3.52 -9.85 -13.28
CA ARG A 212 -2.34 -9.80 -14.16
C ARG A 212 -2.67 -10.14 -15.61
N THR A 213 -3.48 -11.19 -15.83
CA THR A 213 -3.89 -11.60 -17.18
C THR A 213 -4.75 -10.53 -17.85
N ALA A 214 -5.69 -9.94 -17.11
CA ALA A 214 -6.53 -8.87 -17.62
C ALA A 214 -5.69 -7.63 -18.00
N HIS A 215 -4.76 -7.23 -17.14
CA HIS A 215 -3.86 -6.10 -17.39
C HIS A 215 -2.99 -6.30 -18.63
N THR A 216 -2.43 -7.50 -18.82
CA THR A 216 -1.61 -7.82 -20.02
C THR A 216 -2.42 -7.72 -21.30
N LYS A 217 -3.68 -8.21 -21.32
CA LYS A 217 -4.57 -8.12 -22.49
C LYS A 217 -4.90 -6.66 -22.84
N LEU A 218 -5.16 -5.82 -21.83
CA LEU A 218 -5.42 -4.38 -22.05
C LEU A 218 -4.21 -3.66 -22.63
N ALA A 219 -3.00 -3.99 -22.17
CA ALA A 219 -1.77 -3.43 -22.71
C ALA A 219 -1.51 -3.85 -24.17
N GLN A 220 -1.85 -5.08 -24.54
CA GLN A 220 -1.71 -5.60 -25.91
C GLN A 220 -2.80 -5.10 -26.87
N GLY A 221 -3.99 -4.77 -26.39
CA GLY A 221 -5.10 -4.24 -27.21
C GLY A 221 -5.08 -2.73 -27.43
N LYS A 222 -4.12 -2.01 -26.84
CA LYS A 222 -3.90 -0.56 -27.03
C LYS A 222 -2.83 -0.23 -28.10
N VAL A 223 -2.37 -1.22 -28.89
CA VAL A 223 -1.44 -1.04 -30.03
C VAL A 223 -2.23 -0.96 -31.34
#